data_eb5cf2289defea646679684fb6266f98
#
_entry.id   eb5cf2289defea646679684fb6266f98
#
_cell.length_a   1.000
_cell.length_b   1.000
_cell.length_c   1.000
_cell.angle_alpha   90.00
_cell.angle_beta   90.00
_cell.angle_gamma   90.00
#
_symmetry.space_group_name_H-M   'P 1'
#
loop_
_entity.id
_entity.type
_entity.pdbx_description
1 polymer ?
#
loop_
_entity_poly.entity_id
_entity_poly.type
_entity_poly.pdbx_seq_one_letter_code
_entity_poly.pdbx_strand_id
1 'polypeptide(L)'
;MIQVKDIKKSFGKLEVLKGIHLEIPNGKVYSVVGASGAGKTTLLQIIGTLSKPDAGQIYYDDRKIFSLAEKDLAEFRNKEIGFVFQFHHLLPEFTALENICIPAFIAKKSKKEAEKAAMKLIDYLGLNDRKSHKPSELSGGEKQRVAVARALINNPSVVLADEPSGNLDSANRNELHELLFKLRDDFGQTFVIVTHDDHFAEQSDKIIHIKDGVIEDVDEG
;
A
#
# COMPACT_ATOMS: atom_id res chain seq x y z
N MET A 1 -11.36 9.54 2.90
CA MET A 1 -11.48 8.77 4.18
C MET A 1 -11.93 7.34 3.87
N ILE A 2 -11.32 6.33 4.50
CA ILE A 2 -11.75 4.93 4.35
C ILE A 2 -12.49 4.52 5.62
N GLN A 3 -13.67 3.87 5.46
CA GLN A 3 -14.43 3.30 6.57
C GLN A 3 -14.57 1.80 6.38
N VAL A 4 -14.17 1.05 7.39
CA VAL A 4 -14.28 -0.40 7.49
C VAL A 4 -15.39 -0.70 8.51
N LYS A 5 -16.46 -1.39 8.09
CA LYS A 5 -17.65 -1.63 8.92
C LYS A 5 -17.98 -3.11 9.01
N ASP A 6 -17.82 -3.69 10.19
CA ASP A 6 -18.14 -5.08 10.55
C ASP A 6 -17.55 -6.11 9.58
N ILE A 7 -16.27 -5.93 9.21
CA ILE A 7 -15.60 -6.83 8.27
C ILE A 7 -15.32 -8.19 8.92
N LYS A 8 -15.86 -9.24 8.31
CA LYS A 8 -15.61 -10.64 8.69
C LYS A 8 -15.00 -11.39 7.52
N LYS A 9 -14.06 -12.29 7.83
CA LYS A 9 -13.40 -13.13 6.83
C LYS A 9 -12.99 -14.47 7.42
N SER A 10 -13.36 -15.55 6.72
CA SER A 10 -12.99 -16.91 7.07
C SER A 10 -12.30 -17.61 5.89
N PHE A 11 -11.43 -18.55 6.19
CA PHE A 11 -10.83 -19.48 5.24
C PHE A 11 -11.14 -20.91 5.70
N GLY A 12 -12.09 -21.53 5.06
CA GLY A 12 -12.66 -22.79 5.51
C GLY A 12 -13.32 -22.65 6.89
N LYS A 13 -12.80 -23.35 7.91
CA LYS A 13 -13.31 -23.27 9.30
C LYS A 13 -12.60 -22.20 10.16
N LEU A 14 -11.55 -21.58 9.64
CA LEU A 14 -10.77 -20.59 10.39
C LEU A 14 -11.37 -19.19 10.15
N GLU A 15 -11.96 -18.61 11.19
CA GLU A 15 -12.37 -17.20 11.17
C GLU A 15 -11.17 -16.32 11.46
N VAL A 16 -10.73 -15.55 10.45
CA VAL A 16 -9.52 -14.72 10.51
C VAL A 16 -9.83 -13.28 10.91
N LEU A 17 -10.96 -12.72 10.42
CA LEU A 17 -11.44 -11.41 10.86
C LEU A 17 -12.85 -11.54 11.43
N LYS A 18 -13.08 -10.97 12.61
CA LYS A 18 -14.25 -11.22 13.46
C LYS A 18 -15.08 -9.96 13.73
N GLY A 19 -15.28 -9.13 12.70
CA GLY A 19 -16.08 -7.91 12.82
C GLY A 19 -15.22 -6.68 13.06
N ILE A 20 -14.31 -6.41 12.12
CA ILE A 20 -13.42 -5.24 12.19
C ILE A 20 -14.20 -3.95 11.90
N HIS A 21 -14.04 -2.97 12.78
CA HIS A 21 -14.46 -1.59 12.60
C HIS A 21 -13.25 -0.68 12.64
N LEU A 22 -13.06 0.18 11.63
CA LEU A 22 -11.92 1.07 11.55
C LEU A 22 -12.26 2.29 10.67
N GLU A 23 -11.78 3.45 11.07
CA GLU A 23 -11.78 4.66 10.25
C GLU A 23 -10.35 5.08 9.95
N ILE A 24 -10.07 5.38 8.69
CA ILE A 24 -8.76 5.80 8.20
C ILE A 24 -8.93 7.17 7.52
N PRO A 25 -8.82 8.27 8.26
CA PRO A 25 -8.71 9.61 7.71
C PRO A 25 -7.54 9.75 6.73
N ASN A 26 -7.67 10.66 5.75
CA ASN A 26 -6.62 10.89 4.76
C ASN A 26 -5.40 11.63 5.33
N GLY A 27 -4.26 11.52 4.64
CA GLY A 27 -3.07 12.31 4.90
C GLY A 27 -2.25 11.89 6.12
N LYS A 28 -2.38 10.63 6.54
CA LYS A 28 -1.70 10.07 7.71
C LYS A 28 -1.03 8.73 7.40
N VAL A 29 -0.06 8.36 8.23
CA VAL A 29 0.58 7.04 8.23
C VAL A 29 -0.04 6.21 9.35
N TYR A 30 -0.60 5.06 8.98
CA TYR A 30 -1.19 4.07 9.88
C TYR A 30 -0.33 2.82 9.88
N SER A 31 0.17 2.42 11.03
CA SER A 31 0.81 1.13 11.22
C SER A 31 -0.19 0.11 11.74
N VAL A 32 -0.22 -1.07 11.14
CA VAL A 32 -1.04 -2.22 11.57
C VAL A 32 -0.11 -3.27 12.17
N VAL A 33 -0.20 -3.46 13.47
CA VAL A 33 0.68 -4.34 14.23
C VAL A 33 -0.10 -5.49 14.89
N GLY A 34 0.60 -6.54 15.31
CA GLY A 34 0.04 -7.71 15.98
C GLY A 34 0.79 -8.99 15.62
N ALA A 35 0.47 -10.08 16.30
CA ALA A 35 1.11 -11.37 16.09
C ALA A 35 0.96 -11.92 14.65
N SER A 36 1.84 -12.84 14.27
CA SER A 36 1.65 -13.58 13.00
C SER A 36 0.31 -14.32 13.02
N GLY A 37 -0.42 -14.26 11.92
CA GLY A 37 -1.75 -14.88 11.81
C GLY A 37 -2.90 -14.06 12.43
N ALA A 38 -2.66 -12.90 13.04
CA ALA A 38 -3.70 -12.06 13.65
C ALA A 38 -4.71 -11.47 12.63
N GLY A 39 -4.44 -11.56 11.31
CA GLY A 39 -5.35 -11.07 10.27
C GLY A 39 -4.90 -9.80 9.57
N LYS A 40 -3.72 -9.24 9.87
CA LYS A 40 -3.20 -7.97 9.34
C LYS A 40 -3.20 -7.92 7.80
N THR A 41 -2.51 -8.85 7.15
CA THR A 41 -2.45 -8.97 5.68
C THR A 41 -3.84 -9.18 5.07
N THR A 42 -4.70 -9.98 5.74
CA THR A 42 -6.08 -10.20 5.28
C THR A 42 -6.89 -8.91 5.29
N LEU A 43 -6.79 -8.12 6.38
CA LEU A 43 -7.43 -6.81 6.47
C LEU A 43 -6.91 -5.87 5.37
N LEU A 44 -5.58 -5.80 5.18
CA LEU A 44 -4.96 -4.97 4.14
C LEU A 44 -5.45 -5.36 2.74
N GLN A 45 -5.53 -6.67 2.44
CA GLN A 45 -6.04 -7.17 1.16
C GLN A 45 -7.52 -6.84 0.93
N ILE A 46 -8.34 -6.82 1.98
CA ILE A 46 -9.76 -6.45 1.88
C ILE A 46 -9.91 -4.95 1.69
N ILE A 47 -9.18 -4.11 2.44
CA ILE A 47 -9.13 -2.66 2.21
C ILE A 47 -8.67 -2.38 0.77
N GLY A 48 -7.67 -3.10 0.31
CA GLY A 48 -7.12 -3.02 -1.04
C GLY A 48 -7.96 -3.67 -2.14
N THR A 49 -9.13 -4.21 -1.81
CA THR A 49 -10.03 -4.87 -2.78
C THR A 49 -9.43 -6.08 -3.51
N LEU A 50 -8.35 -6.65 -2.99
CA LEU A 50 -7.72 -7.87 -3.51
C LEU A 50 -8.45 -9.14 -3.01
N SER A 51 -9.14 -9.03 -1.87
CA SER A 51 -9.99 -10.08 -1.31
C SER A 51 -11.35 -9.50 -0.95
N LYS A 52 -12.42 -10.26 -1.16
CA LYS A 52 -13.77 -9.88 -0.71
C LYS A 52 -13.99 -10.34 0.73
N PRO A 53 -14.61 -9.52 1.60
CA PRO A 53 -15.06 -9.98 2.92
C PRO A 53 -16.24 -10.94 2.77
N ASP A 54 -16.46 -11.77 3.79
CA ASP A 54 -17.64 -12.66 3.86
C ASP A 54 -18.85 -11.89 4.40
N ALA A 55 -18.62 -10.88 5.24
CA ALA A 55 -19.62 -9.93 5.71
C ALA A 55 -18.99 -8.55 5.97
N GLY A 56 -19.84 -7.54 6.14
CA GLY A 56 -19.42 -6.17 6.37
C GLY A 56 -19.24 -5.37 5.09
N GLN A 57 -18.76 -4.14 5.22
CA GLN A 57 -18.67 -3.17 4.12
C GLN A 57 -17.41 -2.30 4.25
N ILE A 58 -16.86 -1.92 3.10
CA ILE A 58 -15.83 -0.88 3.01
C ILE A 58 -16.35 0.28 2.16
N TYR A 59 -16.10 1.48 2.68
CA TYR A 59 -16.40 2.72 1.99
C TYR A 59 -15.10 3.50 1.77
N TYR A 60 -14.96 4.07 0.58
CA TYR A 60 -14.00 5.12 0.27
C TYR A 60 -14.80 6.39 0.06
N ASP A 61 -14.68 7.31 1.00
CA ASP A 61 -15.62 8.41 1.22
C ASP A 61 -17.07 7.86 1.31
N ASP A 62 -17.98 8.29 0.45
CA ASP A 62 -19.36 7.79 0.43
C ASP A 62 -19.56 6.58 -0.50
N ARG A 63 -18.51 6.09 -1.15
CA ARG A 63 -18.59 5.03 -2.16
C ARG A 63 -18.46 3.66 -1.52
N LYS A 64 -19.54 2.88 -1.56
CA LYS A 64 -19.57 1.48 -1.13
C LYS A 64 -18.87 0.59 -2.15
N ILE A 65 -17.69 0.05 -1.79
CA ILE A 65 -16.75 -0.53 -2.76
C ILE A 65 -17.19 -1.89 -3.27
N PHE A 66 -17.59 -2.82 -2.40
CA PHE A 66 -17.97 -4.16 -2.80
C PHE A 66 -19.36 -4.28 -3.44
N SER A 67 -20.09 -3.17 -3.60
CA SER A 67 -21.29 -3.11 -4.42
C SER A 67 -21.01 -2.80 -5.90
N LEU A 68 -19.77 -2.45 -6.25
CA LEU A 68 -19.36 -2.18 -7.62
C LEU A 68 -19.32 -3.45 -8.46
N ALA A 69 -19.60 -3.34 -9.75
CA ALA A 69 -19.32 -4.39 -10.72
C ALA A 69 -17.80 -4.65 -10.80
N GLU A 70 -17.40 -5.85 -11.18
CA GLU A 70 -15.98 -6.26 -11.19
C GLU A 70 -15.08 -5.31 -12.01
N LYS A 71 -15.59 -4.85 -13.17
CA LYS A 71 -14.87 -3.90 -14.02
C LYS A 71 -14.65 -2.56 -13.32
N ASP A 72 -15.67 -2.04 -12.65
CA ASP A 72 -15.61 -0.75 -11.94
C ASP A 72 -14.74 -0.87 -10.69
N LEU A 73 -14.76 -2.01 -10.02
CA LEU A 73 -13.89 -2.32 -8.89
C LEU A 73 -12.41 -2.39 -9.31
N ALA A 74 -12.13 -3.00 -10.47
CA ALA A 74 -10.77 -3.06 -11.01
C ALA A 74 -10.26 -1.65 -11.42
N GLU A 75 -11.12 -0.83 -12.02
CA GLU A 75 -10.79 0.56 -12.36
C GLU A 75 -10.58 1.41 -11.11
N PHE A 76 -11.43 1.26 -10.11
CA PHE A 76 -11.30 1.90 -8.81
C PHE A 76 -9.95 1.53 -8.15
N ARG A 77 -9.64 0.23 -8.03
CA ARG A 77 -8.38 -0.25 -7.48
C ARG A 77 -7.16 0.34 -8.18
N ASN A 78 -7.18 0.39 -9.51
CA ASN A 78 -6.06 0.92 -10.28
C ASN A 78 -5.84 2.42 -10.07
N LYS A 79 -6.91 3.19 -9.82
CA LYS A 79 -6.84 4.65 -9.67
C LYS A 79 -6.61 5.10 -8.24
N GLU A 80 -7.30 4.46 -7.29
CA GLU A 80 -7.42 4.93 -5.91
C GLU A 80 -6.49 4.22 -4.93
N ILE A 81 -5.89 3.07 -5.32
CA ILE A 81 -5.12 2.25 -4.40
C ILE A 81 -3.74 1.95 -4.99
N GLY A 82 -2.69 2.36 -4.27
CA GLY A 82 -1.33 1.92 -4.51
C GLY A 82 -0.99 0.71 -3.64
N PHE A 83 -0.16 -0.21 -4.16
CA PHE A 83 0.31 -1.36 -3.40
C PHE A 83 1.83 -1.42 -3.38
N VAL A 84 2.38 -1.66 -2.19
CA VAL A 84 3.79 -1.95 -1.95
C VAL A 84 3.89 -3.27 -1.18
N PHE A 85 4.70 -4.20 -1.65
CA PHE A 85 4.88 -5.52 -1.05
C PHE A 85 6.32 -5.75 -0.64
N GLN A 86 6.54 -6.66 0.30
CA GLN A 86 7.86 -7.07 0.79
C GLN A 86 8.78 -7.57 -0.35
N PHE A 87 8.24 -8.31 -1.33
CA PHE A 87 8.98 -8.87 -2.47
C PHE A 87 8.91 -7.99 -3.73
N HIS A 88 8.55 -6.71 -3.63
CA HIS A 88 8.51 -5.70 -4.67
C HIS A 88 7.61 -6.04 -5.88
N HIS A 89 7.54 -7.29 -6.33
CA HIS A 89 6.79 -7.78 -7.50
C HIS A 89 7.01 -6.92 -8.76
N LEU A 90 8.27 -6.55 -9.01
CA LEU A 90 8.65 -5.89 -10.25
C LEU A 90 8.70 -6.93 -11.38
N LEU A 91 8.23 -6.53 -12.55
CA LEU A 91 8.30 -7.38 -13.74
C LEU A 91 9.75 -7.39 -14.27
N PRO A 92 10.42 -8.55 -14.31
CA PRO A 92 11.85 -8.63 -14.56
C PRO A 92 12.24 -8.28 -16.00
N GLU A 93 11.30 -8.35 -16.95
CA GLU A 93 11.52 -8.02 -18.37
C GLU A 93 11.56 -6.51 -18.60
N PHE A 94 10.93 -5.71 -17.72
CA PHE A 94 10.77 -4.27 -17.85
C PHE A 94 11.81 -3.51 -17.02
N THR A 95 12.20 -2.35 -17.52
CA THR A 95 13.05 -1.39 -16.81
C THR A 95 12.31 -0.79 -15.59
N ALA A 96 13.02 -0.06 -14.72
CA ALA A 96 12.43 0.67 -13.62
C ALA A 96 11.35 1.67 -14.10
N LEU A 97 11.65 2.46 -15.14
CA LEU A 97 10.69 3.39 -15.75
C LEU A 97 9.43 2.68 -16.24
N GLU A 98 9.59 1.58 -16.97
CA GLU A 98 8.46 0.81 -17.51
C GLU A 98 7.63 0.18 -16.40
N ASN A 99 8.25 -0.40 -15.37
CA ASN A 99 7.56 -0.92 -14.19
C ASN A 99 6.68 0.16 -13.52
N ILE A 100 7.20 1.37 -13.37
CA ILE A 100 6.47 2.49 -12.79
C ILE A 100 5.29 2.88 -13.69
N CYS A 101 5.43 2.85 -15.00
CA CYS A 101 4.40 3.26 -15.96
C CYS A 101 3.21 2.29 -16.06
N ILE A 102 3.36 1.00 -15.69
CA ILE A 102 2.34 -0.03 -15.90
C ILE A 102 0.95 0.38 -15.39
N PRO A 103 0.76 0.84 -14.13
CA PRO A 103 -0.58 1.20 -13.67
C PRO A 103 -1.18 2.39 -14.43
N ALA A 104 -0.35 3.31 -14.93
CA ALA A 104 -0.79 4.41 -15.76
C ALA A 104 -1.29 3.94 -17.14
N PHE A 105 -0.65 2.93 -17.73
CA PHE A 105 -1.13 2.31 -18.97
C PHE A 105 -2.45 1.56 -18.77
N ILE A 106 -2.62 0.87 -17.64
CA ILE A 106 -3.89 0.24 -17.27
C ILE A 106 -4.99 1.30 -17.11
N ALA A 107 -4.65 2.48 -16.56
CA ALA A 107 -5.54 3.65 -16.49
C ALA A 107 -5.75 4.34 -17.85
N LYS A 108 -5.26 3.76 -18.96
CA LYS A 108 -5.39 4.26 -20.34
C LYS A 108 -4.69 5.61 -20.61
N LYS A 109 -3.71 6.00 -19.78
CA LYS A 109 -2.88 7.16 -20.07
C LYS A 109 -1.98 6.87 -21.29
N SER A 110 -1.75 7.88 -22.10
CA SER A 110 -0.80 7.76 -23.21
C SER A 110 0.62 7.53 -22.70
N LYS A 111 1.49 6.95 -23.54
CA LYS A 111 2.90 6.71 -23.20
C LYS A 111 3.57 8.01 -22.71
N LYS A 112 3.36 9.11 -23.41
CA LYS A 112 3.93 10.42 -23.07
C LYS A 112 3.48 10.93 -21.69
N GLU A 113 2.21 10.75 -21.35
CA GLU A 113 1.67 11.15 -20.04
C GLU A 113 2.21 10.25 -18.93
N ALA A 114 2.25 8.94 -19.14
CA ALA A 114 2.77 7.97 -18.17
C ALA A 114 4.25 8.20 -17.90
N GLU A 115 5.09 8.33 -18.94
CA GLU A 115 6.53 8.59 -18.80
C GLU A 115 6.78 9.96 -18.12
N LYS A 116 6.03 11.00 -18.47
CA LYS A 116 6.13 12.32 -17.81
C LYS A 116 5.81 12.24 -16.31
N ALA A 117 4.80 11.49 -15.92
CA ALA A 117 4.45 11.29 -14.51
C ALA A 117 5.50 10.44 -13.80
N ALA A 118 5.95 9.34 -14.42
CA ALA A 118 6.98 8.46 -13.88
C ALA A 118 8.30 9.17 -13.66
N MET A 119 8.73 10.03 -14.61
CA MET A 119 9.98 10.79 -14.46
C MET A 119 9.97 11.73 -13.26
N LYS A 120 8.84 12.33 -12.90
CA LYS A 120 8.72 13.15 -11.68
C LYS A 120 8.96 12.31 -10.41
N LEU A 121 8.38 11.10 -10.39
CA LEU A 121 8.57 10.18 -9.26
C LEU A 121 10.00 9.63 -9.21
N ILE A 122 10.59 9.30 -10.35
CA ILE A 122 11.98 8.88 -10.48
C ILE A 122 12.93 9.94 -9.92
N ASP A 123 12.72 11.20 -10.30
CA ASP A 123 13.51 12.33 -9.80
C ASP A 123 13.36 12.51 -8.29
N TYR A 124 12.11 12.55 -7.80
CA TYR A 124 11.81 12.70 -6.37
C TYR A 124 12.41 11.57 -5.51
N LEU A 125 12.43 10.34 -6.04
CA LEU A 125 12.91 9.13 -5.34
C LEU A 125 14.41 8.84 -5.56
N GLY A 126 15.14 9.74 -6.25
CA GLY A 126 16.57 9.59 -6.50
C GLY A 126 16.93 8.41 -7.42
N LEU A 127 16.08 8.10 -8.39
CA LEU A 127 16.24 6.95 -9.29
C LEU A 127 16.67 7.34 -10.71
N ASN A 128 17.17 8.58 -10.95
CA ASN A 128 17.48 9.09 -12.27
C ASN A 128 18.47 8.22 -13.04
N ASP A 129 19.53 7.74 -12.39
CA ASP A 129 20.55 6.89 -12.98
C ASP A 129 20.11 5.42 -13.10
N ARG A 130 18.94 5.08 -12.58
CA ARG A 130 18.40 3.72 -12.53
C ARG A 130 17.19 3.49 -13.43
N LYS A 131 16.66 4.53 -14.05
CA LYS A 131 15.40 4.48 -14.84
C LYS A 131 15.40 3.43 -15.96
N SER A 132 16.56 3.17 -16.59
CA SER A 132 16.74 2.19 -17.67
C SER A 132 17.22 0.82 -17.20
N HIS A 133 17.49 0.65 -15.89
CA HIS A 133 17.94 -0.63 -15.34
C HIS A 133 16.75 -1.57 -15.14
N LYS A 134 17.00 -2.87 -15.32
CA LYS A 134 16.07 -3.95 -15.00
C LYS A 134 16.15 -4.30 -13.52
N PRO A 135 15.12 -4.96 -12.96
CA PRO A 135 15.13 -5.34 -11.54
C PRO A 135 16.36 -6.14 -11.10
N SER A 136 16.95 -6.96 -11.97
CA SER A 136 18.18 -7.71 -11.67
C SER A 136 19.41 -6.83 -11.46
N GLU A 137 19.39 -5.60 -11.94
CA GLU A 137 20.49 -4.63 -11.89
C GLU A 137 20.32 -3.60 -10.75
N LEU A 138 19.23 -3.71 -9.96
CA LEU A 138 18.88 -2.80 -8.87
C LEU A 138 19.19 -3.44 -7.51
N SER A 139 19.65 -2.63 -6.56
CA SER A 139 19.74 -3.01 -5.15
C SER A 139 18.34 -3.25 -4.54
N GLY A 140 18.27 -3.83 -3.34
CA GLY A 140 17.01 -4.02 -2.62
C GLY A 140 16.27 -2.71 -2.35
N GLY A 141 16.96 -1.69 -1.88
CA GLY A 141 16.39 -0.37 -1.63
C GLY A 141 15.94 0.34 -2.93
N GLU A 142 16.71 0.22 -4.02
CA GLU A 142 16.30 0.76 -5.32
C GLU A 142 15.03 0.08 -5.86
N LYS A 143 14.94 -1.26 -5.76
CA LYS A 143 13.73 -2.02 -6.11
C LYS A 143 12.53 -1.55 -5.31
N GLN A 144 12.71 -1.31 -4.01
CA GLN A 144 11.63 -0.85 -3.15
C GLN A 144 11.18 0.56 -3.52
N ARG A 145 12.12 1.48 -3.79
CA ARG A 145 11.79 2.82 -4.28
C ARG A 145 11.06 2.77 -5.64
N VAL A 146 11.42 1.88 -6.54
CA VAL A 146 10.67 1.65 -7.80
C VAL A 146 9.26 1.13 -7.52
N ALA A 147 9.07 0.22 -6.56
CA ALA A 147 7.76 -0.29 -6.17
C ALA A 147 6.88 0.82 -5.54
N VAL A 148 7.46 1.70 -4.73
CA VAL A 148 6.78 2.90 -4.18
C VAL A 148 6.39 3.85 -5.31
N ALA A 149 7.29 4.17 -6.25
CA ALA A 149 6.97 5.00 -7.41
C ALA A 149 5.83 4.42 -8.24
N ARG A 150 5.84 3.10 -8.48
CA ARG A 150 4.77 2.40 -9.18
C ARG A 150 3.44 2.51 -8.45
N ALA A 151 3.44 2.41 -7.13
CA ALA A 151 2.24 2.56 -6.33
C ALA A 151 1.64 3.99 -6.44
N LEU A 152 2.49 5.01 -6.58
CA LEU A 152 2.10 6.42 -6.60
C LEU A 152 1.73 6.99 -7.98
N ILE A 153 2.00 6.28 -9.10
CA ILE A 153 1.92 6.84 -10.45
C ILE A 153 0.55 7.37 -10.84
N ASN A 154 -0.51 6.83 -10.28
CA ASN A 154 -1.88 7.26 -10.51
C ASN A 154 -2.39 8.29 -9.49
N ASN A 155 -1.54 8.72 -8.56
CA ASN A 155 -1.91 9.60 -7.44
C ASN A 155 -3.07 9.00 -6.60
N PRO A 156 -2.88 7.81 -6.01
CA PRO A 156 -3.95 7.10 -5.32
C PRO A 156 -4.36 7.80 -4.02
N SER A 157 -5.60 7.56 -3.57
CA SER A 157 -6.10 8.04 -2.27
C SER A 157 -5.37 7.40 -1.08
N VAL A 158 -4.88 6.16 -1.27
CA VAL A 158 -4.15 5.42 -0.23
C VAL A 158 -3.08 4.52 -0.85
N VAL A 159 -1.96 4.39 -0.16
CA VAL A 159 -0.95 3.35 -0.42
C VAL A 159 -1.01 2.32 0.70
N LEU A 160 -1.24 1.07 0.31
CA LEU A 160 -1.26 -0.08 1.20
C LEU A 160 0.07 -0.81 1.10
N ALA A 161 0.73 -1.03 2.22
CA ALA A 161 2.03 -1.69 2.25
C ALA A 161 2.02 -2.90 3.20
N ASP A 162 2.46 -4.05 2.70
CA ASP A 162 2.60 -5.27 3.50
C ASP A 162 4.09 -5.55 3.71
N GLU A 163 4.60 -5.30 4.92
CA GLU A 163 6.00 -5.46 5.33
C GLU A 163 7.01 -4.83 4.33
N PRO A 164 6.85 -3.53 3.97
CA PRO A 164 7.60 -2.94 2.86
C PRO A 164 9.12 -2.87 3.08
N SER A 165 9.57 -2.94 4.32
CA SER A 165 10.98 -2.89 4.70
C SER A 165 11.56 -4.25 5.12
N GLY A 166 10.75 -5.33 5.13
CA GLY A 166 11.12 -6.61 5.72
C GLY A 166 12.32 -7.33 5.09
N ASN A 167 12.66 -7.03 3.85
CA ASN A 167 13.80 -7.63 3.12
C ASN A 167 14.99 -6.65 2.95
N LEU A 168 14.98 -5.51 3.63
CA LEU A 168 16.01 -4.50 3.53
C LEU A 168 16.99 -4.59 4.70
N ASP A 169 18.25 -4.26 4.44
CA ASP A 169 19.20 -3.98 5.52
C ASP A 169 18.79 -2.73 6.30
N SER A 170 19.42 -2.49 7.44
CA SER A 170 19.04 -1.42 8.37
C SER A 170 19.15 -0.02 7.74
N ALA A 171 20.13 0.23 6.89
CA ALA A 171 20.32 1.54 6.25
C ALA A 171 19.19 1.81 5.24
N ASN A 172 18.97 0.88 4.30
CA ASN A 172 17.89 0.99 3.31
C ASN A 172 16.48 1.01 3.94
N ARG A 173 16.32 0.31 5.08
CA ARG A 173 15.07 0.34 5.86
C ARG A 173 14.78 1.75 6.37
N ASN A 174 15.74 2.38 7.06
CA ASN A 174 15.57 3.73 7.60
C ASN A 174 15.29 4.75 6.48
N GLU A 175 16.04 4.68 5.37
CA GLU A 175 15.78 5.53 4.20
C GLU A 175 14.36 5.37 3.65
N LEU A 176 13.84 4.13 3.61
CA LEU A 176 12.46 3.88 3.18
C LEU A 176 11.46 4.48 4.17
N HIS A 177 11.68 4.33 5.47
CA HIS A 177 10.79 4.87 6.51
C HIS A 177 10.71 6.41 6.41
N GLU A 178 11.85 7.08 6.35
CA GLU A 178 11.92 8.53 6.14
C GLU A 178 11.22 8.97 4.86
N LEU A 179 11.39 8.20 3.78
CA LEU A 179 10.74 8.46 2.50
C LEU A 179 9.22 8.40 2.60
N LEU A 180 8.66 7.42 3.33
CA LEU A 180 7.20 7.28 3.48
C LEU A 180 6.60 8.47 4.27
N PHE A 181 7.25 8.90 5.34
CA PHE A 181 6.85 10.10 6.07
C PHE A 181 6.97 11.37 5.21
N LYS A 182 8.07 11.52 4.47
CA LYS A 182 8.25 12.63 3.54
C LYS A 182 7.16 12.67 2.46
N LEU A 183 6.76 11.52 1.91
CA LEU A 183 5.66 11.44 0.94
C LEU A 183 4.32 11.84 1.57
N ARG A 184 4.05 11.49 2.84
CA ARG A 184 2.90 11.98 3.59
C ARG A 184 2.94 13.51 3.68
N ASP A 185 4.06 14.07 4.09
CA ASP A 185 4.21 15.51 4.36
C ASP A 185 4.14 16.36 3.07
N ASP A 186 4.84 15.92 2.02
CA ASP A 186 4.96 16.69 0.77
C ASP A 186 3.69 16.57 -0.12
N PHE A 187 2.96 15.42 -0.06
CA PHE A 187 1.83 15.14 -0.95
C PHE A 187 0.50 14.89 -0.23
N GLY A 188 0.49 14.90 1.11
CA GLY A 188 -0.70 14.51 1.88
C GLY A 188 -1.09 13.06 1.67
N GLN A 189 -0.13 12.19 1.30
CA GLN A 189 -0.40 10.79 0.96
C GLN A 189 -0.79 10.00 2.21
N THR A 190 -1.84 9.21 2.08
CA THR A 190 -2.25 8.26 3.13
C THR A 190 -1.52 6.94 2.95
N PHE A 191 -0.97 6.41 4.03
CA PHE A 191 -0.35 5.08 4.09
C PHE A 191 -1.04 4.20 5.13
N VAL A 192 -1.28 2.92 4.77
CA VAL A 192 -1.65 1.87 5.74
C VAL A 192 -0.62 0.77 5.59
N ILE A 193 0.17 0.55 6.63
CA ILE A 193 1.38 -0.27 6.57
C ILE A 193 1.28 -1.39 7.60
N VAL A 194 1.25 -2.62 7.15
CA VAL A 194 1.46 -3.78 8.02
C VAL A 194 2.96 -3.89 8.30
N THR A 195 3.33 -3.90 9.56
CA THR A 195 4.73 -4.01 9.96
C THR A 195 4.89 -4.75 11.29
N HIS A 196 6.07 -5.33 11.48
CA HIS A 196 6.55 -5.83 12.77
C HIS A 196 7.72 -4.98 13.32
N ASP A 197 8.01 -3.84 12.68
CA ASP A 197 9.02 -2.89 13.12
C ASP A 197 8.40 -1.90 14.11
N ASP A 198 8.66 -2.12 15.41
CA ASP A 198 8.09 -1.32 16.49
C ASP A 198 8.54 0.14 16.39
N HIS A 199 9.80 0.38 15.99
CA HIS A 199 10.32 1.74 15.85
C HIS A 199 9.61 2.52 14.75
N PHE A 200 9.28 1.88 13.61
CA PHE A 200 8.46 2.52 12.58
C PHE A 200 7.03 2.76 13.07
N ALA A 201 6.46 1.79 13.78
CA ALA A 201 5.10 1.92 14.30
C ALA A 201 4.96 3.10 15.27
N GLU A 202 5.93 3.27 16.19
CA GLU A 202 5.98 4.38 17.14
C GLU A 202 6.11 5.77 16.50
N GLN A 203 6.59 5.85 15.25
CA GLN A 203 6.70 7.11 14.49
C GLN A 203 5.47 7.38 13.62
N SER A 204 4.55 6.43 13.49
CA SER A 204 3.35 6.56 12.68
C SER A 204 2.34 7.51 13.34
N ASP A 205 1.44 8.12 12.57
CA ASP A 205 0.40 8.97 13.15
C ASP A 205 -0.64 8.18 13.97
N LYS A 206 -0.79 6.88 13.66
CA LYS A 206 -1.71 5.96 14.34
C LYS A 206 -1.18 4.53 14.30
N ILE A 207 -1.35 3.81 15.40
CA ILE A 207 -1.02 2.38 15.51
C ILE A 207 -2.31 1.60 15.73
N ILE A 208 -2.59 0.64 14.85
CA ILE A 208 -3.75 -0.24 14.89
C ILE A 208 -3.29 -1.61 15.39
N HIS A 209 -3.70 -2.00 16.58
CA HIS A 209 -3.39 -3.28 17.17
C HIS A 209 -4.42 -4.33 16.80
N ILE A 210 -4.01 -5.36 16.06
CA ILE A 210 -4.88 -6.49 15.71
C ILE A 210 -4.44 -7.72 16.50
N LYS A 211 -5.41 -8.34 17.19
CA LYS A 211 -5.22 -9.58 17.93
C LYS A 211 -6.41 -10.52 17.69
N ASP A 212 -6.11 -11.76 17.35
CA ASP A 212 -7.11 -12.82 17.15
C ASP A 212 -8.29 -12.44 16.23
N GLY A 213 -8.02 -11.59 15.22
CA GLY A 213 -9.00 -11.17 14.22
C GLY A 213 -9.90 -10.01 14.63
N VAL A 214 -9.61 -9.32 15.73
CA VAL A 214 -10.29 -8.09 16.16
C VAL A 214 -9.30 -6.94 16.34
N ILE A 215 -9.76 -5.70 16.25
CA ILE A 215 -8.97 -4.53 16.68
C ILE A 215 -9.09 -4.45 18.21
N GLU A 216 -7.94 -4.52 18.87
CA GLU A 216 -7.85 -4.42 20.33
C GLU A 216 -7.77 -2.95 20.77
N ASP A 217 -6.97 -2.16 20.05
CA ASP A 217 -6.78 -0.73 20.32
C ASP A 217 -6.33 0.04 19.07
N VAL A 218 -6.43 1.38 19.11
CA VAL A 218 -5.91 2.32 18.11
C VAL A 218 -5.26 3.49 18.84
N ASP A 219 -3.95 3.47 18.93
CA ASP A 219 -3.15 4.47 19.62
C ASP A 219 -2.69 5.60 18.70
N GLU A 220 -2.31 6.74 19.33
CA GLU A 220 -1.43 7.72 18.67
C GLU A 220 -0.01 7.14 18.64
N GLY A 221 0.70 7.32 17.53
CA GLY A 221 2.09 6.94 17.40
C GLY A 221 3.05 7.99 17.95
#